data_8b5a805ec7168006eb388f53f9193172
#
_entry.id   8b5a805ec7168006eb388f53f9193172
#
_cell.length_a   1.000
_cell.length_b   1.000
_cell.length_c   1.000
_cell.angle_alpha   90.00
_cell.angle_beta   90.00
_cell.angle_gamma   90.00
#
_symmetry.space_group_name_H-M   'P 1'
#
loop_
_entity.id
_entity.type
_entity.pdbx_description
1 polymer ?
#
loop_
_entity_poly.entity_id
_entity_poly.type
_entity_poly.pdbx_seq_one_letter_code
_entity_poly.pdbx_strand_id
1 'polypeptide(L)'
;MTSRPSRRWSSRALSTRLGNRLYLKREDLQPVFSFKLRGAHNKMAALPKQRLSRGVIAASVGNHAQGVALAAQKLGCRALIVMPVTTPRIKVDAVAARGAQVVLHGDSYSDAYTRARRLQRRRGLAFVHPYDDPEVIAGQGTIGVEIVRQHAGAIDALFVPVGGGLISGIAAYVKRVRPSTRIINLPLDWLRSPPLRGGAGGAKLT
;
A
#
# COMPACT_ATOMS: atom_id res chain seq x y z
N MET A 1 -16.54 -0.68 -3.75
CA MET A 1 -15.19 -1.26 -3.66
C MET A 1 -14.31 -0.68 -4.75
N THR A 2 -13.20 -0.05 -4.39
CA THR A 2 -12.29 0.61 -5.34
C THR A 2 -11.12 -0.28 -5.77
N SER A 3 -10.80 -1.31 -5.00
CA SER A 3 -9.80 -2.31 -5.39
C SER A 3 -10.49 -3.47 -6.11
N ARG A 4 -9.91 -3.90 -7.22
CA ARG A 4 -10.28 -5.18 -7.82
C ARG A 4 -9.69 -6.30 -6.95
N PRO A 5 -10.44 -7.41 -6.69
CA PRO A 5 -9.83 -8.58 -6.09
C PRO A 5 -8.62 -8.98 -6.93
N SER A 6 -7.42 -8.84 -6.40
CA SER A 6 -6.22 -9.21 -7.15
C SER A 6 -6.17 -10.74 -7.27
N ARG A 7 -5.86 -11.24 -8.46
CA ARG A 7 -5.80 -12.67 -8.72
C ARG A 7 -4.59 -13.29 -8.01
N ARG A 8 -4.78 -14.49 -7.47
CA ARG A 8 -3.69 -15.37 -7.07
C ARG A 8 -3.03 -15.91 -8.33
N TRP A 9 -1.72 -15.85 -8.39
CA TRP A 9 -0.95 -16.43 -9.49
C TRP A 9 0.03 -17.47 -8.97
N SER A 10 -0.01 -18.70 -9.50
CA SER A 10 0.98 -19.72 -9.17
C SER A 10 2.20 -19.54 -10.06
N SER A 11 3.39 -19.45 -9.47
CA SER A 11 4.64 -19.41 -10.22
C SER A 11 5.23 -20.82 -10.32
N ARG A 12 5.03 -21.48 -11.46
CA ARG A 12 5.62 -22.81 -11.72
C ARG A 12 7.14 -22.78 -11.59
N ALA A 13 7.80 -21.84 -12.27
CA ALA A 13 9.25 -21.74 -12.27
C ALA A 13 9.84 -21.58 -10.87
N LEU A 14 9.28 -20.66 -10.06
CA LEU A 14 9.72 -20.47 -8.68
C LEU A 14 9.38 -21.67 -7.80
N SER A 15 8.21 -22.27 -7.99
CA SER A 15 7.78 -23.46 -7.22
C SER A 15 8.72 -24.65 -7.46
N THR A 16 9.06 -24.92 -8.72
CA THR A 16 10.02 -25.98 -9.09
C THR A 16 11.40 -25.68 -8.53
N ARG A 17 11.90 -24.44 -8.70
CA ARG A 17 13.24 -24.05 -8.23
C ARG A 17 13.42 -24.18 -6.72
N LEU A 18 12.37 -23.92 -5.95
CA LEU A 18 12.39 -23.90 -4.49
C LEU A 18 11.80 -25.16 -3.84
N GLY A 19 11.35 -26.14 -4.63
CA GLY A 19 10.72 -27.35 -4.10
C GLY A 19 9.46 -27.09 -3.28
N ASN A 20 8.74 -25.98 -3.57
CA ASN A 20 7.58 -25.52 -2.81
C ASN A 20 6.44 -25.04 -3.72
N ARG A 21 5.23 -24.96 -3.19
CA ARG A 21 4.09 -24.36 -3.91
C ARG A 21 4.02 -22.88 -3.62
N LEU A 22 4.47 -22.03 -4.55
CA LEU A 22 4.50 -20.60 -4.43
C LEU A 22 3.35 -19.91 -5.15
N TYR A 23 2.70 -18.99 -4.44
CA TYR A 23 1.64 -18.16 -4.95
C TYR A 23 1.99 -16.69 -4.77
N LEU A 24 1.73 -15.89 -5.78
CA LEU A 24 1.93 -14.45 -5.74
C LEU A 24 0.58 -13.73 -5.65
N LYS A 25 0.45 -12.84 -4.68
CA LYS A 25 -0.67 -11.91 -4.60
C LYS A 25 -0.29 -10.62 -5.33
N ARG A 26 -0.83 -10.44 -6.54
CA ARG A 26 -0.43 -9.41 -7.51
C ARG A 26 -1.12 -8.07 -7.22
N GLU A 27 -0.60 -7.30 -6.27
CA GLU A 27 -1.10 -5.96 -5.96
C GLU A 27 -0.59 -4.88 -6.95
N ASP A 28 0.40 -5.20 -7.73
CA ASP A 28 0.86 -4.40 -8.88
C ASP A 28 -0.15 -4.33 -10.04
N LEU A 29 -1.13 -5.23 -10.08
CA LEU A 29 -2.24 -5.20 -11.04
C LEU A 29 -3.41 -4.30 -10.61
N GLN A 30 -3.32 -3.63 -9.48
CA GLN A 30 -4.30 -2.62 -9.08
C GLN A 30 -4.22 -1.38 -10.01
N PRO A 31 -5.31 -0.59 -10.13
CA PRO A 31 -5.36 0.57 -11.04
C PRO A 31 -4.28 1.64 -10.82
N VAL A 32 -3.62 1.63 -9.65
CA VAL A 32 -2.49 2.52 -9.31
C VAL A 32 -1.19 1.72 -9.14
N PHE A 33 -1.14 0.50 -9.66
CA PHE A 33 0.01 -0.41 -9.59
C PHE A 33 0.52 -0.65 -8.16
N SER A 34 -0.37 -0.58 -7.18
CA SER A 34 -0.01 -0.68 -5.77
C SER A 34 -1.21 -0.96 -4.86
N PHE A 35 -0.93 -1.65 -3.76
CA PHE A 35 -1.87 -1.89 -2.66
C PHE A 35 -2.31 -0.61 -1.93
N LYS A 36 -1.58 0.49 -2.06
CA LYS A 36 -1.83 1.76 -1.33
C LYS A 36 -3.23 2.32 -1.52
N LEU A 37 -3.87 2.01 -2.63
CA LEU A 37 -5.27 2.35 -2.89
C LEU A 37 -6.22 1.82 -1.80
N ARG A 38 -5.98 0.63 -1.28
CA ARG A 38 -6.88 -0.05 -0.32
C ARG A 38 -7.00 0.75 0.97
N GLY A 39 -5.86 1.07 1.59
CA GLY A 39 -5.82 1.85 2.83
C GLY A 39 -6.32 3.29 2.62
N ALA A 40 -5.92 3.94 1.53
CA ALA A 40 -6.40 5.28 1.22
C ALA A 40 -7.94 5.31 1.09
N HIS A 41 -8.51 4.39 0.33
CA HIS A 41 -9.96 4.31 0.16
C HIS A 41 -10.67 3.97 1.47
N ASN A 42 -10.19 2.98 2.22
CA ASN A 42 -10.82 2.59 3.49
C ASN A 42 -10.87 3.75 4.48
N LYS A 43 -9.74 4.46 4.63
CA LYS A 43 -9.67 5.66 5.47
C LYS A 43 -10.68 6.72 5.04
N MET A 44 -10.73 7.01 3.75
CA MET A 44 -11.59 8.07 3.23
C MET A 44 -13.07 7.71 3.29
N ALA A 45 -13.42 6.45 3.03
CA ALA A 45 -14.80 5.94 3.12
C ALA A 45 -15.32 5.89 4.57
N ALA A 46 -14.43 5.74 5.56
CA ALA A 46 -14.78 5.78 6.98
C ALA A 46 -14.96 7.21 7.53
N LEU A 47 -14.60 8.24 6.77
CA LEU A 47 -14.78 9.63 7.21
C LEU A 47 -16.27 10.00 7.24
N PRO A 48 -16.72 10.76 8.25
CA PRO A 48 -18.03 11.39 8.23
C PRO A 48 -18.22 12.24 6.96
N LYS A 49 -19.41 12.22 6.37
CA LYS A 49 -19.71 12.97 5.14
C LYS A 49 -19.28 14.44 5.21
N GLN A 50 -19.53 15.11 6.33
CA GLN A 50 -19.13 16.50 6.56
C GLN A 50 -17.58 16.69 6.54
N ARG A 51 -16.82 15.69 6.97
CA ARG A 51 -15.35 15.74 6.90
C ARG A 51 -14.84 15.48 5.50
N LEU A 52 -15.44 14.51 4.81
CA LEU A 52 -15.11 14.16 3.43
C LEU A 52 -15.42 15.30 2.46
N SER A 53 -16.52 16.01 2.63
CA SER A 53 -16.93 17.14 1.76
C SER A 53 -15.95 18.32 1.81
N ARG A 54 -15.25 18.52 2.93
CA ARG A 54 -14.17 19.51 3.01
C ARG A 54 -12.96 19.12 2.14
N GLY A 55 -12.82 17.85 1.85
CA GLY A 55 -11.73 17.27 1.09
C GLY A 55 -10.65 16.63 1.97
N VAL A 56 -9.71 15.99 1.31
CA VAL A 56 -8.60 15.27 1.94
C VAL A 56 -7.25 15.82 1.54
N ILE A 57 -6.24 15.55 2.33
CA ILE A 57 -4.86 15.94 2.05
C ILE A 57 -3.89 14.81 2.39
N ALA A 58 -2.85 14.64 1.57
CA ALA A 58 -1.75 13.74 1.86
C ALA A 58 -0.41 14.35 1.44
N ALA A 59 0.69 13.89 2.05
CA ALA A 59 2.04 14.10 1.57
C ALA A 59 2.58 12.78 1.02
N SER A 60 3.05 12.76 -0.23
CA SER A 60 3.60 11.53 -0.83
C SER A 60 4.25 11.80 -2.18
N VAL A 61 5.35 11.11 -2.45
CA VAL A 61 6.10 11.16 -3.72
C VAL A 61 5.73 10.02 -4.70
N GLY A 62 4.73 9.20 -4.40
CA GLY A 62 4.48 8.01 -5.21
C GLY A 62 3.11 7.35 -5.05
N ASN A 63 3.12 6.04 -4.81
CA ASN A 63 1.93 5.19 -4.85
C ASN A 63 0.79 5.61 -3.90
N HIS A 64 1.13 6.17 -2.73
CA HIS A 64 0.11 6.67 -1.82
C HIS A 64 -0.63 7.88 -2.39
N ALA A 65 0.10 8.80 -3.03
CA ALA A 65 -0.50 9.96 -3.70
C ALA A 65 -1.53 9.53 -4.77
N GLN A 66 -1.15 8.58 -5.62
CA GLN A 66 -2.06 8.03 -6.64
C GLN A 66 -3.24 7.29 -6.01
N GLY A 67 -3.01 6.56 -4.92
CA GLY A 67 -4.07 5.87 -4.18
C GLY A 67 -5.11 6.83 -3.60
N VAL A 68 -4.66 7.94 -2.97
CA VAL A 68 -5.53 8.98 -2.44
C VAL A 68 -6.28 9.70 -3.55
N ALA A 69 -5.60 10.07 -4.65
CA ALA A 69 -6.23 10.74 -5.78
C ALA A 69 -7.34 9.89 -6.42
N LEU A 70 -7.08 8.60 -6.65
CA LEU A 70 -8.08 7.68 -7.20
C LEU A 70 -9.25 7.44 -6.22
N ALA A 71 -8.96 7.31 -4.92
CA ALA A 71 -10.00 7.17 -3.91
C ALA A 71 -10.89 8.42 -3.86
N ALA A 72 -10.30 9.61 -3.93
CA ALA A 72 -11.03 10.88 -3.97
C ALA A 72 -11.93 10.99 -5.20
N GLN A 73 -11.41 10.66 -6.38
CA GLN A 73 -12.18 10.62 -7.62
C GLN A 73 -13.41 9.72 -7.49
N LYS A 74 -13.25 8.54 -6.90
CA LYS A 74 -14.36 7.57 -6.74
C LYS A 74 -15.36 7.95 -5.65
N LEU A 75 -14.93 8.65 -4.62
CA LEU A 75 -15.80 9.12 -3.54
C LEU A 75 -16.38 10.51 -3.79
N GLY A 76 -16.07 11.12 -4.93
CA GLY A 76 -16.59 12.44 -5.31
C GLY A 76 -16.09 13.57 -4.40
N CYS A 77 -14.88 13.47 -3.83
CA CYS A 77 -14.33 14.50 -2.96
C CYS A 77 -13.04 15.10 -3.52
N ARG A 78 -12.68 16.28 -3.02
CA ARG A 78 -11.43 16.96 -3.42
C ARG A 78 -10.23 16.33 -2.70
N ALA A 79 -9.13 16.14 -3.43
CA ALA A 79 -7.85 15.74 -2.87
C ALA A 79 -6.77 16.79 -3.14
N LEU A 80 -6.00 17.10 -2.12
CA LEU A 80 -4.80 17.92 -2.19
C LEU A 80 -3.59 17.06 -1.88
N ILE A 81 -2.65 16.97 -2.80
CA ILE A 81 -1.42 16.18 -2.63
C ILE A 81 -0.23 17.13 -2.58
N VAL A 82 0.53 17.07 -1.49
CA VAL A 82 1.78 17.83 -1.36
C VAL A 82 2.94 16.91 -1.68
N MET A 83 3.80 17.34 -2.61
CA MET A 83 4.96 16.61 -3.10
C MET A 83 6.20 17.51 -3.04
N PRO A 84 7.41 16.96 -2.82
CA PRO A 84 8.65 17.72 -3.01
C PRO A 84 8.78 18.21 -4.45
N VAL A 85 9.49 19.32 -4.65
CA VAL A 85 9.78 19.85 -5.99
C VAL A 85 10.65 18.90 -6.81
N THR A 86 11.41 18.04 -6.14
CA THR A 86 12.27 17.00 -6.74
C THR A 86 11.48 15.80 -7.28
N THR A 87 10.14 15.79 -7.12
CA THR A 87 9.32 14.68 -7.59
C THR A 87 9.31 14.63 -9.12
N PRO A 88 9.64 13.47 -9.75
CA PRO A 88 9.60 13.33 -11.20
C PRO A 88 8.26 13.72 -11.80
N ARG A 89 8.28 14.48 -12.90
CA ARG A 89 7.10 15.03 -13.56
C ARG A 89 6.04 13.96 -13.87
N ILE A 90 6.46 12.78 -14.32
CA ILE A 90 5.55 11.67 -14.61
C ILE A 90 4.68 11.25 -13.39
N LYS A 91 5.22 11.36 -12.16
CA LYS A 91 4.47 11.06 -10.93
C LYS A 91 3.49 12.17 -10.58
N VAL A 92 3.90 13.43 -10.79
CA VAL A 92 3.03 14.59 -10.60
C VAL A 92 1.83 14.51 -11.56
N ASP A 93 2.09 14.29 -12.84
CA ASP A 93 1.07 14.21 -13.88
C ASP A 93 0.11 13.02 -13.65
N ALA A 94 0.62 11.88 -13.20
CA ALA A 94 -0.20 10.72 -12.87
C ALA A 94 -1.19 10.97 -11.70
N VAL A 95 -0.85 11.85 -10.78
CA VAL A 95 -1.75 12.27 -9.68
C VAL A 95 -2.75 13.32 -10.17
N ALA A 96 -2.28 14.32 -10.91
CA ALA A 96 -3.12 15.38 -11.47
C ALA A 96 -4.16 14.83 -12.45
N ALA A 97 -3.81 13.86 -13.28
CA ALA A 97 -4.71 13.18 -14.23
C ALA A 97 -5.90 12.48 -13.53
N ARG A 98 -5.82 12.22 -12.22
CA ARG A 98 -6.91 11.69 -11.40
C ARG A 98 -7.76 12.78 -10.72
N GLY A 99 -7.56 14.04 -11.11
CA GLY A 99 -8.32 15.17 -10.59
C GLY A 99 -7.85 15.70 -9.22
N ALA A 100 -6.72 15.22 -8.70
CA ALA A 100 -6.18 15.77 -7.47
C ALA A 100 -5.38 17.05 -7.73
N GLN A 101 -5.53 18.04 -6.84
CA GLN A 101 -4.68 19.23 -6.84
C GLN A 101 -3.30 18.85 -6.30
N VAL A 102 -2.23 19.20 -7.02
CA VAL A 102 -0.85 18.99 -6.56
C VAL A 102 -0.24 20.32 -6.13
N VAL A 103 0.43 20.31 -4.97
CA VAL A 103 1.25 21.40 -4.46
C VAL A 103 2.69 20.90 -4.33
N LEU A 104 3.60 21.48 -5.09
CA LEU A 104 5.03 21.21 -4.97
C LEU A 104 5.60 22.12 -3.88
N HIS A 105 6.35 21.53 -2.91
CA HIS A 105 6.93 22.29 -1.80
C HIS A 105 8.09 21.56 -1.15
N GLY A 106 9.21 22.30 -0.98
CA GLY A 106 10.44 21.79 -0.37
C GLY A 106 11.14 20.72 -1.20
N ASP A 107 12.32 20.34 -0.78
CA ASP A 107 13.15 19.39 -1.51
C ASP A 107 13.02 17.95 -0.98
N SER A 108 12.49 17.80 0.23
CA SER A 108 12.35 16.53 0.94
C SER A 108 10.90 16.14 1.21
N TYR A 109 10.70 14.85 1.50
CA TYR A 109 9.41 14.37 2.00
C TYR A 109 8.99 15.07 3.30
N SER A 110 9.95 15.37 4.18
CA SER A 110 9.70 16.05 5.46
C SER A 110 9.12 17.45 5.26
N ASP A 111 9.66 18.20 4.29
CA ASP A 111 9.14 19.54 3.94
C ASP A 111 7.71 19.45 3.40
N ALA A 112 7.48 18.52 2.46
CA ALA A 112 6.17 18.29 1.91
C ALA A 112 5.17 17.87 3.01
N TYR A 113 5.57 17.01 3.93
CA TYR A 113 4.74 16.56 5.06
C TYR A 113 4.39 17.75 5.97
N THR A 114 5.37 18.53 6.37
CA THR A 114 5.19 19.72 7.22
C THR A 114 4.22 20.71 6.56
N ARG A 115 4.39 20.94 5.26
CA ARG A 115 3.49 21.81 4.48
C ARG A 115 2.07 21.24 4.43
N ALA A 116 1.93 19.94 4.20
CA ALA A 116 0.63 19.27 4.19
C ALA A 116 -0.10 19.42 5.53
N ARG A 117 0.60 19.23 6.65
CA ARG A 117 0.04 19.40 8.00
C ARG A 117 -0.40 20.84 8.27
N ARG A 118 0.35 21.84 7.78
CA ARG A 118 -0.06 23.26 7.86
C ARG A 118 -1.33 23.54 7.05
N LEU A 119 -1.38 23.03 5.80
CA LEU A 119 -2.55 23.20 4.94
C LEU A 119 -3.77 22.45 5.49
N GLN A 120 -3.60 21.27 6.05
CA GLN A 120 -4.63 20.52 6.75
C GLN A 120 -5.32 21.39 7.81
N ARG A 121 -4.55 21.98 8.72
CA ARG A 121 -5.11 22.82 9.79
C ARG A 121 -5.82 24.04 9.25
N ARG A 122 -5.19 24.77 8.30
CA ARG A 122 -5.76 26.01 7.74
C ARG A 122 -7.05 25.80 6.95
N ARG A 123 -7.18 24.67 6.25
CA ARG A 123 -8.31 24.39 5.35
C ARG A 123 -9.31 23.37 5.91
N GLY A 124 -9.08 22.84 7.12
CA GLY A 124 -9.93 21.84 7.75
C GLY A 124 -10.01 20.51 7.00
N LEU A 125 -8.96 20.17 6.21
CA LEU A 125 -8.93 18.96 5.41
C LEU A 125 -8.68 17.72 6.28
N ALA A 126 -9.16 16.54 5.84
CA ALA A 126 -8.83 15.28 6.50
C ALA A 126 -7.47 14.76 5.99
N PHE A 127 -6.54 14.51 6.91
CA PHE A 127 -5.24 13.95 6.55
C PHE A 127 -5.34 12.45 6.32
N VAL A 128 -4.82 11.96 5.20
CA VAL A 128 -4.73 10.55 4.88
C VAL A 128 -3.27 10.12 5.03
N HIS A 129 -2.96 9.48 6.18
CA HIS A 129 -1.60 9.06 6.49
C HIS A 129 -1.17 7.89 5.59
N PRO A 130 0.10 7.81 5.13
CA PRO A 130 0.53 6.77 4.19
C PRO A 130 0.67 5.36 4.80
N TYR A 131 0.66 5.20 6.14
CA TYR A 131 0.84 3.91 6.82
C TYR A 131 0.39 3.89 8.28
N ASP A 132 0.58 4.95 9.05
CA ASP A 132 0.31 4.97 10.50
C ASP A 132 -1.07 5.58 10.78
N ASP A 133 -2.10 4.80 10.48
CA ASP A 133 -3.50 5.13 10.71
C ASP A 133 -4.30 3.82 10.74
N PRO A 134 -5.09 3.56 11.78
CA PRO A 134 -5.84 2.30 11.93
C PRO A 134 -6.71 1.96 10.73
N GLU A 135 -7.39 2.94 10.13
CA GLU A 135 -8.25 2.72 8.97
C GLU A 135 -7.43 2.44 7.70
N VAL A 136 -6.25 3.04 7.57
CA VAL A 136 -5.31 2.71 6.48
C VAL A 136 -4.80 1.30 6.65
N ILE A 137 -4.38 0.91 7.85
CA ILE A 137 -3.90 -0.45 8.15
C ILE A 137 -5.00 -1.48 7.90
N ALA A 138 -6.22 -1.23 8.36
CA ALA A 138 -7.38 -2.10 8.12
C ALA A 138 -7.66 -2.27 6.62
N GLY A 139 -7.56 -1.20 5.83
CA GLY A 139 -7.67 -1.25 4.38
C GLY A 139 -6.63 -2.16 3.73
N GLN A 140 -5.37 -2.11 4.18
CA GLN A 140 -4.32 -3.03 3.72
C GLN A 140 -4.60 -4.47 4.14
N GLY A 141 -5.20 -4.68 5.31
CA GLY A 141 -5.62 -5.98 5.83
C GLY A 141 -6.60 -6.74 4.91
N THR A 142 -7.34 -6.03 4.05
CA THR A 142 -8.22 -6.66 3.05
C THR A 142 -7.48 -7.61 2.12
N ILE A 143 -6.17 -7.45 1.94
CA ILE A 143 -5.33 -8.39 1.20
C ILE A 143 -5.29 -9.74 1.92
N GLY A 144 -5.16 -9.75 3.23
CA GLY A 144 -5.21 -10.97 4.04
C GLY A 144 -6.57 -11.68 3.91
N VAL A 145 -7.67 -10.92 3.92
CA VAL A 145 -9.02 -11.45 3.68
C VAL A 145 -9.11 -12.14 2.33
N GLU A 146 -8.62 -11.48 1.27
CA GLU A 146 -8.63 -12.04 -0.08
C GLU A 146 -7.75 -13.30 -0.19
N ILE A 147 -6.56 -13.30 0.42
CA ILE A 147 -5.65 -14.46 0.42
C ILE A 147 -6.35 -15.68 1.03
N VAL A 148 -6.94 -15.51 2.22
CA VAL A 148 -7.64 -16.60 2.92
C VAL A 148 -8.83 -17.11 2.12
N ARG A 149 -9.60 -16.24 1.48
CA ARG A 149 -10.74 -16.61 0.63
C ARG A 149 -10.33 -17.29 -0.67
N GLN A 150 -9.22 -16.86 -1.26
CA GLN A 150 -8.73 -17.39 -2.54
C GLN A 150 -7.96 -18.70 -2.39
N HIS A 151 -7.53 -19.05 -1.17
CA HIS A 151 -6.82 -20.27 -0.88
C HIS A 151 -7.45 -21.01 0.31
N ALA A 152 -8.30 -22.00 0.01
CA ALA A 152 -9.00 -22.77 1.03
C ALA A 152 -8.06 -23.70 1.83
N GLY A 153 -6.97 -24.20 1.21
CA GLY A 153 -5.99 -25.06 1.84
C GLY A 153 -5.12 -24.37 2.89
N ALA A 154 -4.28 -25.14 3.56
CA ALA A 154 -3.29 -24.62 4.50
C ALA A 154 -2.30 -23.67 3.80
N ILE A 155 -1.89 -22.63 4.51
CA ILE A 155 -0.85 -21.68 4.10
C ILE A 155 0.23 -21.75 5.19
N ASP A 156 1.40 -22.26 4.85
CA ASP A 156 2.50 -22.42 5.80
C ASP A 156 3.11 -21.07 6.18
N ALA A 157 3.31 -20.21 5.17
CA ALA A 157 3.90 -18.90 5.37
C ALA A 157 3.38 -17.85 4.37
N LEU A 158 3.26 -16.61 4.84
CA LEU A 158 3.06 -15.42 4.03
C LEU A 158 4.29 -14.52 4.14
N PHE A 159 4.94 -14.30 3.02
CA PHE A 159 6.05 -13.37 2.90
C PHE A 159 5.50 -12.00 2.50
N VAL A 160 5.69 -11.00 3.35
CA VAL A 160 5.11 -9.66 3.16
C VAL A 160 6.20 -8.60 3.19
N PRO A 161 6.34 -7.77 2.14
CA PRO A 161 7.26 -6.65 2.16
C PRO A 161 6.93 -5.65 3.28
N VAL A 162 7.97 -5.11 3.90
CA VAL A 162 7.81 -4.08 4.94
C VAL A 162 7.38 -2.76 4.34
N GLY A 163 6.45 -2.09 5.02
CA GLY A 163 6.07 -0.71 4.77
C GLY A 163 4.58 -0.51 4.51
N GLY A 164 4.17 0.72 4.65
CA GLY A 164 2.82 1.15 4.31
C GLY A 164 1.67 0.56 5.12
N GLY A 165 1.93 0.01 6.32
CA GLY A 165 0.91 -0.66 7.12
C GLY A 165 0.50 -2.05 6.58
N LEU A 166 1.19 -2.55 5.54
CA LEU A 166 0.81 -3.76 4.82
C LEU A 166 0.88 -5.01 5.70
N ILE A 167 2.05 -5.27 6.28
CA ILE A 167 2.25 -6.45 7.11
C ILE A 167 1.38 -6.41 8.36
N SER A 168 1.23 -5.25 8.99
CA SER A 168 0.39 -5.07 10.18
C SER A 168 -1.07 -5.42 9.90
N GLY A 169 -1.63 -4.92 8.79
CA GLY A 169 -3.00 -5.21 8.40
C GLY A 169 -3.22 -6.68 8.03
N ILE A 170 -2.32 -7.26 7.23
CA ILE A 170 -2.40 -8.68 6.84
C ILE A 170 -2.25 -9.58 8.07
N ALA A 171 -1.26 -9.31 8.93
CA ALA A 171 -0.99 -10.13 10.11
C ALA A 171 -2.16 -10.08 11.10
N ALA A 172 -2.72 -8.91 11.38
CA ALA A 172 -3.85 -8.77 12.28
C ALA A 172 -5.03 -9.68 11.88
N TYR A 173 -5.36 -9.72 10.59
CA TYR A 173 -6.44 -10.58 10.11
C TYR A 173 -6.03 -12.06 10.05
N VAL A 174 -4.90 -12.36 9.39
CA VAL A 174 -4.51 -13.77 9.12
C VAL A 174 -4.21 -14.51 10.41
N LYS A 175 -3.51 -13.91 11.36
CA LYS A 175 -3.22 -14.53 12.67
C LYS A 175 -4.50 -14.79 13.48
N ARG A 176 -5.55 -14.01 13.28
CA ARG A 176 -6.84 -14.22 13.94
C ARG A 176 -7.60 -15.42 13.37
N VAL A 177 -7.55 -15.63 12.05
CA VAL A 177 -8.36 -16.66 11.37
C VAL A 177 -7.56 -17.93 11.00
N ARG A 178 -6.24 -17.83 10.93
CA ARG A 178 -5.28 -18.92 10.63
C ARG A 178 -4.03 -18.77 11.48
N PRO A 179 -4.09 -19.03 12.79
CA PRO A 179 -2.99 -18.75 13.73
C PRO A 179 -1.71 -19.52 13.42
N SER A 180 -1.79 -20.69 12.79
CA SER A 180 -0.64 -21.50 12.38
C SER A 180 0.16 -20.91 11.21
N THR A 181 -0.45 -20.04 10.38
CA THR A 181 0.26 -19.42 9.27
C THR A 181 1.37 -18.49 9.77
N ARG A 182 2.60 -18.72 9.34
CA ARG A 182 3.72 -17.83 9.65
C ARG A 182 3.64 -16.56 8.80
N ILE A 183 3.83 -15.41 9.43
CA ILE A 183 3.94 -14.11 8.72
C ILE A 183 5.39 -13.71 8.77
N ILE A 184 6.01 -13.66 7.61
CA ILE A 184 7.45 -13.39 7.47
C ILE A 184 7.62 -12.03 6.79
N ASN A 185 8.35 -11.18 7.47
CA ASN A 185 8.72 -9.87 6.97
C ASN A 185 9.82 -10.00 5.91
N LEU A 186 9.66 -9.31 4.76
CA LEU A 186 10.71 -9.14 3.77
C LEU A 186 11.28 -7.72 3.88
N PRO A 187 12.47 -7.53 4.47
CA PRO A 187 13.14 -6.24 4.50
C PRO A 187 13.43 -5.73 3.08
N LEU A 188 13.38 -4.41 2.88
CA LEU A 188 13.66 -3.79 1.58
C LEU A 188 15.07 -4.09 1.07
N ASP A 189 16.02 -4.31 1.96
CA ASP A 189 17.40 -4.60 1.60
C ASP A 189 17.53 -5.94 0.86
N TRP A 190 16.68 -6.91 1.17
CA TRP A 190 16.61 -8.17 0.44
C TRP A 190 16.18 -7.99 -1.01
N LEU A 191 15.36 -6.98 -1.30
CA LEU A 191 14.92 -6.66 -2.67
C LEU A 191 16.00 -5.92 -3.47
N ARG A 192 17.01 -5.37 -2.81
CA ARG A 192 18.14 -4.66 -3.41
C ARG A 192 19.39 -5.52 -3.53
N SER A 193 19.43 -6.68 -2.88
CA SER A 193 20.57 -7.61 -3.02
C SER A 193 20.60 -8.16 -4.44
N PRO A 194 21.76 -8.18 -5.09
CA PRO A 194 21.90 -8.83 -6.40
C PRO A 194 21.53 -10.31 -6.23
N PRO A 195 21.01 -10.97 -7.31
CA PRO A 195 20.72 -12.38 -7.24
C PRO A 195 21.97 -13.12 -6.79
N LEU A 196 21.86 -13.92 -5.74
CA LEU A 196 22.93 -14.77 -5.23
C LEU A 196 23.51 -15.53 -6.43
N ARG A 197 24.72 -15.17 -6.86
CA ARG A 197 25.51 -15.99 -7.79
C ARG A 197 25.60 -17.35 -7.09
N GLY A 198 25.21 -18.42 -7.82
CA GLY A 198 25.14 -19.78 -7.29
C GLY A 198 26.40 -20.17 -6.53
N GLY A 199 26.28 -20.20 -5.23
CA GLY A 199 27.23 -20.78 -4.29
C GLY A 199 26.46 -21.81 -3.48
N ALA A 200 26.80 -23.08 -3.67
CA ALA A 200 26.36 -24.19 -2.84
C ALA A 200 26.82 -23.91 -1.40
N GLY A 201 25.90 -23.48 -0.55
CA GLY A 201 26.16 -23.24 0.87
C GLY A 201 24.83 -23.23 1.60
N GLY A 202 24.44 -24.39 2.14
CA GLY A 202 23.21 -24.53 2.91
C GLY A 202 23.24 -23.68 4.18
N ALA A 203 22.45 -22.62 4.22
CA ALA A 203 22.13 -21.95 5.46
C ALA A 203 21.01 -22.76 6.14
N LYS A 204 21.32 -23.46 7.20
CA LYS A 204 20.35 -24.05 8.14
C LYS A 204 19.58 -22.91 8.78
N LEU A 205 18.28 -22.88 8.57
CA LEU A 205 17.35 -22.06 9.32
C LEU A 205 17.12 -22.72 10.69
N THR A 206 17.65 -22.12 11.75
CA THR A 206 17.26 -22.41 13.14
C THR A 206 16.05 -21.54 13.50
#